data_6fb7cd0242b30a2d3c936f39d487d2b8
#
_entry.id   6fb7cd0242b30a2d3c936f39d487d2b8
#
_cell.length_a   1.000
_cell.length_b   1.000
_cell.length_c   1.000
_cell.angle_alpha   90.00
_cell.angle_beta   90.00
_cell.angle_gamma   90.00
#
_symmetry.space_group_name_H-M   'P 1'
#
loop_
_entity.id
_entity.type
_entity.pdbx_description
1 polymer ?
#
loop_
_entity_poly.entity_id
_entity_poly.type
_entity_poly.pdbx_seq_one_letter_code
_entity_poly.pdbx_strand_id
1 'polypeptide(L)'
;MRRGGWAWGPVPGARLRVLSLGAGVQSTTLALMASHGEIGPMPDLALFADTGDETPATMDNLRWLAGGNTLKFPVKVVSRGDRLSDSFERRRDRERAGHFVSAPFFTANGGQAQRQCTRHYKVDVLKAEQRQLAGLKPRERGVGLVETWIGITTDEVVRAGAAFDAWAVNRYPLLELRMSRQDCVRWLERNDYPVPPKSACTFCPYRNDAEWRWLKENDPIAFAEAVRVDELVRTSPHMRHAAYLHRSLKPLAEVGFASAEDRGQGMLMICEGGCGL
;
A
#
# COMPACT_ATOMS: atom_id res chain seq x y z
N MET A 1 0.72 3.08 26.90
CA MET A 1 0.83 4.07 25.80
C MET A 1 -0.57 4.62 25.51
N ARG A 2 -0.75 5.94 25.43
CA ARG A 2 -2.02 6.52 24.94
C ARG A 2 -2.06 6.28 23.44
N ARG A 3 -3.08 5.55 22.97
CA ARG A 3 -3.33 5.36 21.52
C ARG A 3 -3.84 6.68 20.94
N GLY A 4 -3.51 6.95 19.70
CA GLY A 4 -4.11 8.01 18.90
C GLY A 4 -5.61 7.75 18.67
N GLY A 5 -6.26 8.69 18.01
CA GLY A 5 -7.69 8.64 17.76
C GLY A 5 -8.04 8.05 16.40
N TRP A 6 -9.33 7.78 16.26
CA TRP A 6 -10.04 7.65 15.00
C TRP A 6 -11.19 8.65 15.02
N ALA A 7 -11.35 9.44 13.98
CA ALA A 7 -12.40 10.45 13.88
C ALA A 7 -13.36 10.15 12.73
N TRP A 8 -14.64 10.41 12.97
CA TRP A 8 -15.64 10.63 11.94
C TRP A 8 -15.71 12.13 11.68
N GLY A 9 -15.35 12.55 10.47
CA GLY A 9 -15.25 13.96 10.10
C GLY A 9 -13.93 14.62 10.51
N PRO A 10 -13.80 15.92 10.18
CA PRO A 10 -12.57 16.67 10.39
C PRO A 10 -12.16 16.76 11.85
N VAL A 11 -10.87 16.66 12.12
CA VAL A 11 -10.31 16.81 13.48
C VAL A 11 -10.15 18.31 13.81
N PRO A 12 -10.88 18.82 14.82
CA PRO A 12 -10.73 20.22 15.22
C PRO A 12 -9.31 20.50 15.74
N GLY A 13 -8.72 21.60 15.30
CA GLY A 13 -7.39 22.03 15.75
C GLY A 13 -6.21 21.19 15.25
N ALA A 14 -6.42 20.30 14.30
CA ALA A 14 -5.31 19.64 13.62
C ALA A 14 -4.38 20.67 12.99
N ARG A 15 -3.07 20.57 13.29
CA ARG A 15 -2.03 21.46 12.72
C ARG A 15 -1.69 21.08 11.28
N LEU A 16 -1.90 19.81 10.95
CA LEU A 16 -1.55 19.25 9.65
C LEU A 16 -2.59 18.19 9.26
N ARG A 17 -3.05 18.26 8.03
CA ARG A 17 -3.92 17.25 7.39
C ARG A 17 -3.17 16.60 6.26
N VAL A 18 -2.97 15.30 6.36
CA VAL A 18 -2.18 14.54 5.40
C VAL A 18 -3.03 13.43 4.79
N LEU A 19 -3.05 13.37 3.46
CA LEU A 19 -3.59 12.21 2.76
C LEU A 19 -2.49 11.16 2.59
N SER A 20 -2.68 9.95 3.16
CA SER A 20 -1.83 8.80 2.91
C SER A 20 -2.14 8.24 1.52
N LEU A 21 -1.31 8.61 0.55
CA LEU A 21 -1.49 8.26 -0.86
C LEU A 21 -0.83 6.91 -1.16
N GLY A 22 -1.62 5.94 -1.60
CA GLY A 22 -1.09 4.66 -2.10
C GLY A 22 -1.03 4.58 -3.62
N ALA A 23 -1.53 5.61 -4.33
CA ALA A 23 -1.66 5.65 -5.80
C ALA A 23 -2.46 4.48 -6.42
N GLY A 24 -3.31 3.83 -5.63
CA GLY A 24 -4.33 2.87 -6.10
C GLY A 24 -5.70 3.52 -6.18
N VAL A 25 -6.72 2.77 -6.63
CA VAL A 25 -8.09 3.27 -6.87
C VAL A 25 -8.62 4.14 -5.73
N GLN A 26 -8.68 3.60 -4.50
CA GLN A 26 -9.32 4.31 -3.38
C GLN A 26 -8.60 5.61 -3.02
N SER A 27 -7.26 5.58 -2.90
CA SER A 27 -6.50 6.78 -2.51
C SER A 27 -6.42 7.81 -3.64
N THR A 28 -6.48 7.40 -4.91
CA THR A 28 -6.61 8.29 -6.06
C THR A 28 -7.97 8.98 -6.05
N THR A 29 -9.04 8.22 -5.90
CA THR A 29 -10.40 8.79 -5.81
C THR A 29 -10.50 9.77 -4.65
N LEU A 30 -10.00 9.40 -3.47
CA LEU A 30 -10.01 10.27 -2.28
C LEU A 30 -9.25 11.59 -2.53
N ALA A 31 -8.09 11.53 -3.18
CA ALA A 31 -7.28 12.71 -3.50
C ALA A 31 -8.00 13.65 -4.48
N LEU A 32 -8.62 13.09 -5.53
CA LEU A 32 -9.37 13.86 -6.52
C LEU A 32 -10.64 14.47 -5.93
N MET A 33 -11.44 13.71 -5.17
CA MET A 33 -12.63 14.22 -4.48
C MET A 33 -12.28 15.38 -3.51
N ALA A 34 -11.17 15.25 -2.79
CA ALA A 34 -10.66 16.34 -1.95
C ALA A 34 -10.29 17.57 -2.79
N SER A 35 -9.65 17.39 -3.92
CA SER A 35 -9.30 18.45 -4.87
C SER A 35 -10.52 19.11 -5.49
N HIS A 36 -11.60 18.38 -5.74
CA HIS A 36 -12.88 18.90 -6.22
C HIS A 36 -13.66 19.65 -5.12
N GLY A 37 -13.28 19.47 -3.85
CA GLY A 37 -13.99 20.08 -2.71
C GLY A 37 -15.19 19.26 -2.24
N GLU A 38 -15.35 18.04 -2.71
CA GLU A 38 -16.43 17.14 -2.28
C GLU A 38 -16.20 16.59 -0.87
N ILE A 39 -14.94 16.61 -0.43
CA ILE A 39 -14.52 16.20 0.92
C ILE A 39 -13.62 17.29 1.51
N GLY A 40 -13.98 17.76 2.68
CA GLY A 40 -13.25 18.84 3.34
C GLY A 40 -12.96 18.60 4.82
N PRO A 41 -12.20 19.51 5.41
CA PRO A 41 -11.31 20.48 4.77
C PRO A 41 -10.19 19.79 3.99
N MET A 42 -9.80 20.38 2.85
CA MET A 42 -8.79 19.81 1.95
C MET A 42 -7.48 19.48 2.70
N PRO A 43 -6.81 18.36 2.39
CA PRO A 43 -5.49 18.06 2.94
C PRO A 43 -4.47 19.14 2.60
N ASP A 44 -3.52 19.38 3.51
CA ASP A 44 -2.37 20.27 3.25
C ASP A 44 -1.43 19.67 2.21
N LEU A 45 -1.32 18.33 2.21
CA LEU A 45 -0.54 17.57 1.22
C LEU A 45 -0.94 16.09 1.21
N ALA A 46 -0.52 15.40 0.14
CA ALA A 46 -0.49 13.94 0.11
C ALA A 46 0.94 13.43 0.34
N LEU A 47 1.08 12.34 1.08
CA LEU A 47 2.35 11.62 1.26
C LEU A 47 2.27 10.24 0.61
N PHE A 48 3.22 9.96 -0.28
CA PHE A 48 3.44 8.63 -0.86
C PHE A 48 4.73 8.02 -0.30
N ALA A 49 4.63 6.82 0.27
CA ALA A 49 5.81 6.08 0.74
C ALA A 49 6.30 5.14 -0.38
N ASP A 50 7.42 5.51 -0.99
CA ASP A 50 8.08 4.71 -2.02
C ASP A 50 8.93 3.62 -1.38
N THR A 51 8.64 2.35 -1.73
CA THR A 51 9.42 1.18 -1.30
C THR A 51 10.62 0.91 -2.20
N GLY A 52 10.73 1.64 -3.32
CA GLY A 52 11.69 1.40 -4.39
C GLY A 52 11.35 0.22 -5.30
N ASP A 53 10.23 -0.47 -5.01
CA ASP A 53 9.80 -1.69 -5.72
C ASP A 53 8.32 -1.63 -6.15
N GLU A 54 7.76 -0.42 -6.27
CA GLU A 54 6.41 -0.24 -6.79
C GLU A 54 6.36 -0.59 -8.29
N THR A 55 5.20 -1.04 -8.78
CA THR A 55 5.07 -1.32 -10.22
C THR A 55 5.16 -0.04 -11.04
N PRO A 56 5.66 -0.10 -12.30
CA PRO A 56 5.67 1.03 -13.23
C PRO A 56 4.32 1.72 -13.31
N ALA A 57 3.23 0.97 -13.44
CA ALA A 57 1.88 1.51 -13.50
C ALA A 57 1.46 2.29 -12.23
N THR A 58 1.91 1.87 -11.04
CA THR A 58 1.72 2.63 -9.80
C THR A 58 2.50 3.94 -9.84
N MET A 59 3.73 3.91 -10.33
CA MET A 59 4.58 5.10 -10.44
C MET A 59 4.09 6.07 -11.51
N ASP A 60 3.51 5.58 -12.60
CA ASP A 60 2.88 6.42 -13.65
C ASP A 60 1.67 7.16 -13.08
N ASN A 61 0.80 6.46 -12.34
CA ASN A 61 -0.33 7.09 -11.68
C ASN A 61 0.12 8.12 -10.61
N LEU A 62 1.18 7.81 -9.86
CA LEU A 62 1.77 8.74 -8.91
C LEU A 62 2.30 10.01 -9.61
N ARG A 63 3.03 9.87 -10.73
CA ARG A 63 3.54 11.01 -11.51
C ARG A 63 2.41 11.88 -12.05
N TRP A 64 1.34 11.24 -12.54
CA TRP A 64 0.15 11.96 -12.99
C TRP A 64 -0.51 12.73 -11.84
N LEU A 65 -0.71 12.12 -10.68
CA LEU A 65 -1.27 12.81 -9.50
C LEU A 65 -0.37 13.94 -8.98
N ALA A 66 0.94 13.76 -9.03
CA ALA A 66 1.92 14.77 -8.62
C ALA A 66 2.12 15.88 -9.67
N GLY A 67 1.62 15.69 -10.89
CA GLY A 67 1.63 16.72 -11.94
C GLY A 67 0.81 17.94 -11.51
N GLY A 68 1.39 19.14 -11.70
CA GLY A 68 0.93 20.39 -11.09
C GLY A 68 -0.51 20.84 -11.37
N ASN A 69 -1.25 20.12 -12.22
CA ASN A 69 -2.63 20.48 -12.59
C ASN A 69 -3.67 19.42 -12.16
N THR A 70 -3.26 18.32 -11.54
CA THR A 70 -4.18 17.23 -11.18
C THR A 70 -4.78 17.42 -9.80
N LEU A 71 -3.97 17.74 -8.81
CA LEU A 71 -4.42 17.98 -7.43
C LEU A 71 -4.21 19.44 -7.03
N LYS A 72 -5.08 19.97 -6.18
CA LYS A 72 -4.97 21.32 -5.61
C LYS A 72 -4.04 21.42 -4.40
N PHE A 73 -3.42 20.33 -4.02
CA PHE A 73 -2.43 20.23 -2.94
C PHE A 73 -1.23 19.41 -3.40
N PRO A 74 -0.05 19.65 -2.84
CA PRO A 74 1.17 18.97 -3.28
C PRO A 74 1.18 17.49 -2.89
N VAL A 75 1.88 16.70 -3.71
CA VAL A 75 2.23 15.31 -3.41
C VAL A 75 3.72 15.26 -3.07
N LYS A 76 4.05 14.74 -1.89
CA LYS A 76 5.43 14.51 -1.48
C LYS A 76 5.72 13.01 -1.44
N VAL A 77 6.76 12.60 -2.15
CA VAL A 77 7.29 11.24 -2.11
C VAL A 77 8.33 11.14 -1.02
N VAL A 78 8.22 10.13 -0.18
CA VAL A 78 9.15 9.83 0.90
C VAL A 78 9.59 8.37 0.80
N SER A 79 10.83 8.08 1.17
CA SER A 79 11.37 6.73 1.13
C SER A 79 12.23 6.46 2.36
N ARG A 80 12.50 5.20 2.58
CA ARG A 80 13.47 4.79 3.61
C ARG A 80 14.92 5.05 3.19
N GLY A 81 15.16 5.22 1.90
CA GLY A 81 16.48 5.43 1.32
C GLY A 81 17.12 4.16 0.72
N ASP A 82 16.54 3.00 0.95
CA ASP A 82 16.91 1.72 0.33
C ASP A 82 15.65 1.05 -0.27
N ARG A 83 15.84 0.15 -1.23
CA ARG A 83 14.75 -0.65 -1.79
C ARG A 83 14.34 -1.76 -0.82
N LEU A 84 13.07 -2.14 -0.85
CA LEU A 84 12.59 -3.30 -0.07
C LEU A 84 13.29 -4.59 -0.51
N SER A 85 13.50 -4.78 -1.81
CA SER A 85 14.23 -5.93 -2.38
C SER A 85 15.67 -6.04 -1.87
N ASP A 86 16.37 -4.91 -1.66
CA ASP A 86 17.73 -4.90 -1.10
C ASP A 86 17.77 -5.52 0.30
N SER A 87 16.68 -5.42 1.08
CA SER A 87 16.62 -6.04 2.41
C SER A 87 16.62 -7.57 2.34
N PHE A 88 16.11 -8.15 1.23
CA PHE A 88 16.11 -9.59 1.01
C PHE A 88 17.51 -10.08 0.57
N GLU A 89 18.20 -9.28 -0.24
CA GLU A 89 19.59 -9.56 -0.63
C GLU A 89 20.52 -9.51 0.59
N ARG A 90 20.41 -8.47 1.44
CA ARG A 90 21.17 -8.38 2.70
C ARG A 90 20.96 -9.59 3.61
N ARG A 91 19.79 -10.20 3.59
CA ARG A 91 19.53 -11.42 4.36
C ARG A 91 20.26 -12.64 3.79
N ARG A 92 20.33 -12.75 2.45
CA ARG A 92 21.06 -13.84 1.79
C ARG A 92 22.54 -13.75 2.11
N ASP A 93 23.09 -12.55 2.01
CA ASP A 93 24.51 -12.27 2.15
C ASP A 93 24.77 -11.71 3.55
N ARG A 94 24.91 -12.59 4.57
CA ARG A 94 25.12 -12.19 5.99
C ARG A 94 26.28 -11.20 6.23
N GLU A 95 27.16 -11.02 5.26
CA GLU A 95 28.30 -10.10 5.36
C GLU A 95 27.90 -8.63 5.27
N ARG A 96 26.68 -8.32 4.83
CA ARG A 96 26.16 -6.94 4.80
C ARG A 96 25.41 -6.63 6.08
N ALA A 97 26.00 -5.81 6.94
CA ALA A 97 25.31 -5.27 8.11
C ALA A 97 24.04 -4.53 7.68
N GLY A 98 22.87 -4.94 8.15
CA GLY A 98 21.62 -4.27 7.83
C GLY A 98 20.40 -4.98 8.41
N HIS A 99 19.33 -4.21 8.61
CA HIS A 99 18.07 -4.74 9.13
C HIS A 99 17.32 -5.49 8.01
N PHE A 100 17.04 -6.77 8.24
CA PHE A 100 16.17 -7.55 7.37
C PHE A 100 14.70 -7.23 7.66
N VAL A 101 13.94 -6.99 6.60
CA VAL A 101 12.49 -6.81 6.67
C VAL A 101 11.79 -7.96 5.97
N SER A 102 10.91 -8.65 6.67
CA SER A 102 10.09 -9.72 6.09
C SER A 102 8.91 -9.15 5.29
N ALA A 103 8.60 -9.76 4.15
CA ALA A 103 7.33 -9.63 3.47
C ALA A 103 6.48 -10.90 3.75
N PRO A 104 5.16 -10.88 3.50
CA PRO A 104 4.26 -11.98 3.84
C PRO A 104 4.38 -13.15 2.87
N PHE A 105 5.61 -13.67 2.71
CA PHE A 105 5.90 -14.84 1.87
C PHE A 105 5.16 -16.06 2.38
N PHE A 106 4.71 -16.91 1.47
CA PHE A 106 4.21 -18.24 1.79
C PHE A 106 5.37 -19.16 2.11
N THR A 107 5.28 -19.93 3.17
CA THR A 107 6.37 -20.79 3.63
C THR A 107 6.02 -22.27 3.47
N ALA A 108 7.04 -23.11 3.14
CA ALA A 108 6.85 -24.53 2.85
C ALA A 108 6.18 -25.33 3.97
N ASN A 109 6.15 -24.83 5.21
CA ASN A 109 5.44 -25.42 6.32
C ASN A 109 3.93 -25.03 6.42
N GLY A 110 3.39 -24.42 5.37
CA GLY A 110 1.96 -24.01 5.31
C GLY A 110 1.62 -22.72 6.02
N GLY A 111 2.63 -21.94 6.46
CA GLY A 111 2.45 -20.64 7.11
C GLY A 111 2.70 -19.46 6.16
N GLN A 112 2.61 -18.26 6.74
CA GLN A 112 2.95 -17.03 6.08
C GLN A 112 3.93 -16.21 6.95
N ALA A 113 4.96 -15.64 6.33
CA ALA A 113 5.91 -14.80 7.03
C ALA A 113 5.27 -13.47 7.48
N GLN A 114 5.86 -12.85 8.51
CA GLN A 114 5.34 -11.59 9.04
C GLN A 114 5.40 -10.47 8.01
N ARG A 115 4.32 -9.68 7.92
CA ARG A 115 4.20 -8.50 7.06
C ARG A 115 4.92 -7.28 7.66
N GLN A 116 6.24 -7.31 7.73
CA GLN A 116 7.04 -6.19 8.25
C GLN A 116 7.25 -5.08 7.21
N CYS A 117 7.22 -5.41 5.92
CA CYS A 117 7.43 -4.46 4.82
C CYS A 117 6.53 -3.22 4.92
N THR A 118 5.23 -3.41 5.20
CA THR A 118 4.29 -2.28 5.36
C THR A 118 4.69 -1.38 6.52
N ARG A 119 5.10 -1.93 7.66
CA ARG A 119 5.51 -1.14 8.81
C ARG A 119 6.77 -0.34 8.50
N HIS A 120 7.84 -1.01 8.07
CA HIS A 120 9.17 -0.39 7.97
C HIS A 120 9.34 0.51 6.74
N TYR A 121 8.70 0.17 5.61
CA TYR A 121 8.86 0.93 4.36
C TYR A 121 7.72 1.91 4.09
N LYS A 122 6.57 1.78 4.77
CA LYS A 122 5.44 2.71 4.57
C LYS A 122 5.10 3.45 5.86
N VAL A 123 4.66 2.74 6.91
CA VAL A 123 4.11 3.38 8.10
C VAL A 123 5.15 4.20 8.86
N ASP A 124 6.33 3.64 9.13
CA ASP A 124 7.38 4.31 9.92
C ASP A 124 7.93 5.53 9.16
N VAL A 125 8.07 5.43 7.82
CA VAL A 125 8.52 6.52 6.95
C VAL A 125 7.50 7.66 6.91
N LEU A 126 6.22 7.33 6.70
CA LEU A 126 5.13 8.33 6.70
C LEU A 126 5.01 9.02 8.06
N LYS A 127 5.13 8.29 9.16
CA LYS A 127 5.10 8.85 10.51
C LYS A 127 6.25 9.82 10.77
N ALA A 128 7.47 9.47 10.37
CA ALA A 128 8.63 10.33 10.53
C ALA A 128 8.42 11.66 9.81
N GLU A 129 7.94 11.59 8.56
CA GLU A 129 7.65 12.77 7.75
C GLU A 129 6.52 13.63 8.34
N GLN A 130 5.41 13.00 8.74
CA GLN A 130 4.28 13.71 9.38
C GLN A 130 4.71 14.46 10.64
N ARG A 131 5.56 13.84 11.47
CA ARG A 131 6.12 14.49 12.66
C ARG A 131 6.96 15.72 12.32
N GLN A 132 7.81 15.59 11.30
CA GLN A 132 8.66 16.69 10.85
C GLN A 132 7.81 17.84 10.31
N LEU A 133 6.85 17.57 9.44
CA LEU A 133 5.97 18.57 8.84
C LEU A 133 5.07 19.26 9.87
N ALA A 134 4.63 18.55 10.90
CA ALA A 134 3.85 19.12 11.99
C ALA A 134 4.70 19.89 13.01
N GLY A 135 6.02 19.99 12.82
CA GLY A 135 6.96 20.65 13.73
C GLY A 135 7.07 19.98 15.11
N LEU A 136 6.77 18.68 15.19
CA LEU A 136 6.82 17.95 16.46
C LEU A 136 8.26 17.64 16.88
N LYS A 137 8.67 18.15 18.02
CA LYS A 137 9.97 17.86 18.61
C LYS A 137 10.09 16.37 19.01
N PRO A 138 11.32 15.82 19.11
CA PRO A 138 11.54 14.50 19.67
C PRO A 138 10.86 14.37 21.04
N ARG A 139 10.05 13.29 21.23
CA ARG A 139 9.29 13.02 22.47
C ARG A 139 8.19 14.03 22.81
N GLU A 140 7.86 14.97 21.93
CA GLU A 140 6.72 15.85 22.15
C GLU A 140 5.42 15.02 22.23
N ARG A 141 4.64 15.29 23.30
CA ARG A 141 3.38 14.60 23.60
C ARG A 141 2.21 15.50 23.21
N GLY A 142 1.89 15.57 21.93
CA GLY A 142 0.65 16.18 21.45
C GLY A 142 -0.49 15.17 21.39
N VAL A 143 -1.72 15.66 21.30
CA VAL A 143 -2.91 14.85 21.05
C VAL A 143 -3.62 15.41 19.83
N GLY A 144 -3.88 14.56 18.81
CA GLY A 144 -4.67 14.95 17.65
C GLY A 144 -4.09 16.07 16.79
N LEU A 145 -2.77 16.22 16.77
CA LEU A 145 -2.11 17.32 16.04
C LEU A 145 -2.04 17.07 14.52
N VAL A 146 -2.06 15.81 14.12
CA VAL A 146 -2.04 15.41 12.70
C VAL A 146 -3.27 14.58 12.39
N GLU A 147 -4.05 15.03 11.43
CA GLU A 147 -5.15 14.28 10.84
C GLU A 147 -4.64 13.53 9.61
N THR A 148 -4.69 12.19 9.64
CA THR A 148 -4.24 11.34 8.54
C THR A 148 -5.44 10.74 7.83
N TRP A 149 -5.65 11.12 6.57
CA TRP A 149 -6.68 10.55 5.71
C TRP A 149 -6.20 9.24 5.10
N ILE A 150 -7.00 8.19 5.23
CA ILE A 150 -6.68 6.87 4.71
C ILE A 150 -7.81 6.40 3.82
N GLY A 151 -7.48 6.01 2.59
CA GLY A 151 -8.42 5.56 1.57
C GLY A 151 -8.88 4.12 1.81
N ILE A 152 -9.62 3.86 2.88
CA ILE A 152 -10.28 2.59 3.16
C ILE A 152 -11.76 2.72 2.82
N THR A 153 -12.27 1.76 2.06
CA THR A 153 -13.68 1.64 1.64
C THR A 153 -14.44 0.66 2.51
N THR A 154 -15.77 0.58 2.32
CA THR A 154 -16.64 -0.34 3.06
C THR A 154 -16.24 -1.81 2.90
N ASP A 155 -15.67 -2.17 1.75
CA ASP A 155 -15.16 -3.53 1.47
C ASP A 155 -13.98 -3.94 2.37
N GLU A 156 -13.28 -2.95 2.93
CA GLU A 156 -12.07 -3.13 3.72
C GLU A 156 -12.22 -2.57 5.15
N VAL A 157 -13.44 -2.35 5.63
CA VAL A 157 -13.73 -1.69 6.91
C VAL A 157 -13.00 -2.30 8.11
N VAL A 158 -12.75 -3.60 8.07
CA VAL A 158 -12.00 -4.34 9.12
C VAL A 158 -10.55 -3.86 9.28
N ARG A 159 -10.01 -3.13 8.30
CA ARG A 159 -8.67 -2.53 8.33
C ARG A 159 -8.65 -1.15 8.99
N ALA A 160 -9.82 -0.54 9.20
CA ALA A 160 -9.91 0.76 9.84
C ALA A 160 -9.58 0.65 11.34
N GLY A 161 -8.84 1.60 11.86
CA GLY A 161 -8.45 1.60 13.27
C GLY A 161 -7.87 2.94 13.71
N ALA A 162 -7.74 3.10 15.02
CA ALA A 162 -7.12 4.28 15.60
C ALA A 162 -5.63 4.37 15.25
N ALA A 163 -5.11 5.59 15.15
CA ALA A 163 -3.68 5.82 15.03
C ALA A 163 -2.94 5.22 16.23
N PHE A 164 -1.71 4.74 16.01
CA PHE A 164 -0.89 4.18 17.11
C PHE A 164 -0.38 5.26 18.06
N ASP A 165 -0.10 6.45 17.54
CA ASP A 165 0.52 7.54 18.28
C ASP A 165 -0.51 8.59 18.67
N ALA A 166 -0.48 9.08 19.92
CA ALA A 166 -1.45 10.03 20.44
C ALA A 166 -1.51 11.36 19.67
N TRP A 167 -0.40 11.75 19.03
CA TRP A 167 -0.32 12.97 18.23
C TRP A 167 -1.06 12.89 16.88
N ALA A 168 -1.42 11.67 16.42
CA ALA A 168 -2.12 11.44 15.17
C ALA A 168 -3.55 10.97 15.39
N VAL A 169 -4.43 11.29 14.45
CA VAL A 169 -5.80 10.78 14.34
C VAL A 169 -6.02 10.29 12.92
N ASN A 170 -6.47 9.06 12.78
CA ASN A 170 -6.87 8.53 11.48
C ASN A 170 -8.28 8.99 11.15
N ARG A 171 -8.49 9.39 9.90
CA ARG A 171 -9.80 9.68 9.33
C ARG A 171 -9.99 8.85 8.07
N TYR A 172 -11.21 8.38 7.85
CA TYR A 172 -11.57 7.51 6.74
C TYR A 172 -12.71 8.11 5.91
N PRO A 173 -12.45 9.13 5.09
CA PRO A 173 -13.51 9.86 4.40
C PRO A 173 -14.36 9.00 3.48
N LEU A 174 -13.79 7.97 2.83
CA LEU A 174 -14.57 7.05 2.00
C LEU A 174 -15.55 6.19 2.83
N LEU A 175 -15.22 5.87 4.10
CA LEU A 175 -16.17 5.22 5.02
C LEU A 175 -17.26 6.19 5.47
N GLU A 176 -16.92 7.47 5.69
CA GLU A 176 -17.90 8.52 6.02
C GLU A 176 -18.96 8.64 4.92
N LEU A 177 -18.52 8.53 3.66
CA LEU A 177 -19.36 8.54 2.46
C LEU A 177 -19.97 7.19 2.11
N ARG A 178 -19.69 6.14 2.89
CA ARG A 178 -20.14 4.76 2.67
C ARG A 178 -19.78 4.21 1.28
N MET A 179 -18.66 4.62 0.74
CA MET A 179 -18.19 4.20 -0.58
C MET A 179 -17.53 2.83 -0.54
N SER A 180 -17.91 1.97 -1.47
CA SER A 180 -17.20 0.74 -1.84
C SER A 180 -16.05 1.05 -2.82
N ARG A 181 -15.17 0.06 -3.05
CA ARG A 181 -14.15 0.17 -4.10
C ARG A 181 -14.79 0.38 -5.47
N GLN A 182 -15.92 -0.27 -5.74
CA GLN A 182 -16.64 -0.10 -7.01
C GLN A 182 -17.24 1.31 -7.16
N ASP A 183 -17.66 1.93 -6.04
CA ASP A 183 -18.10 3.34 -6.08
C ASP A 183 -16.95 4.28 -6.43
N CYS A 184 -15.74 3.99 -5.93
CA CYS A 184 -14.54 4.73 -6.31
C CYS A 184 -14.26 4.60 -7.83
N VAL A 185 -14.35 3.39 -8.39
CA VAL A 185 -14.18 3.17 -9.84
C VAL A 185 -15.22 3.98 -10.61
N ARG A 186 -16.50 3.86 -10.26
CA ARG A 186 -17.59 4.61 -10.92
C ARG A 186 -17.42 6.13 -10.80
N TRP A 187 -16.88 6.59 -9.69
CA TRP A 187 -16.61 8.03 -9.51
C TRP A 187 -15.50 8.49 -10.47
N LEU A 188 -14.41 7.73 -10.60
CA LEU A 188 -13.33 8.03 -11.54
C LEU A 188 -13.86 8.07 -12.98
N GLU A 189 -14.58 7.02 -13.41
CA GLU A 189 -15.16 6.91 -14.76
C GLU A 189 -16.11 8.07 -15.07
N ARG A 190 -17.00 8.45 -14.14
CA ARG A 190 -17.95 9.56 -14.34
C ARG A 190 -17.28 10.93 -14.45
N ASN A 191 -16.08 11.08 -13.94
CA ASN A 191 -15.32 12.32 -14.01
C ASN A 191 -14.18 12.25 -15.05
N ASP A 192 -14.24 11.27 -15.97
CA ASP A 192 -13.26 11.09 -17.05
C ASP A 192 -11.81 10.92 -16.55
N TYR A 193 -11.63 10.33 -15.37
CA TYR A 193 -10.32 10.01 -14.83
C TYR A 193 -9.92 8.55 -15.13
N PRO A 194 -8.63 8.28 -15.36
CA PRO A 194 -8.16 6.93 -15.53
C PRO A 194 -8.35 6.12 -14.24
N VAL A 195 -8.79 4.87 -14.36
CA VAL A 195 -8.86 3.93 -13.25
C VAL A 195 -7.47 3.31 -13.05
N PRO A 196 -6.76 3.62 -11.96
CA PRO A 196 -5.43 3.08 -11.75
C PRO A 196 -5.48 1.59 -11.43
N PRO A 197 -4.41 0.84 -11.75
CA PRO A 197 -4.29 -0.55 -11.32
C PRO A 197 -4.17 -0.65 -9.80
N LYS A 198 -4.23 -1.88 -9.28
CA LYS A 198 -3.97 -2.12 -7.86
C LYS A 198 -2.54 -1.71 -7.51
N SER A 199 -2.41 -0.78 -6.58
CA SER A 199 -1.10 -0.36 -6.06
C SER A 199 -0.52 -1.46 -5.17
N ALA A 200 0.59 -2.03 -5.60
CA ALA A 200 1.34 -3.03 -4.85
C ALA A 200 2.79 -3.08 -5.35
N CYS A 201 3.74 -3.48 -4.49
CA CYS A 201 5.09 -3.79 -4.93
C CYS A 201 5.06 -4.88 -6.02
N THR A 202 6.03 -4.86 -6.91
CA THR A 202 6.17 -5.78 -8.05
C THR A 202 6.04 -7.25 -7.63
N PHE A 203 6.67 -7.61 -6.52
CA PHE A 203 6.71 -8.97 -5.96
C PHE A 203 5.78 -9.17 -4.74
N CYS A 204 4.68 -8.44 -4.64
CA CYS A 204 3.77 -8.56 -3.48
C CYS A 204 3.09 -9.94 -3.44
N PRO A 205 3.26 -10.76 -2.36
CA PRO A 205 2.62 -12.07 -2.27
C PRO A 205 1.09 -12.05 -2.22
N TYR A 206 0.48 -10.87 -1.95
CA TYR A 206 -0.97 -10.70 -1.94
C TYR A 206 -1.58 -10.46 -3.33
N ARG A 207 -0.83 -10.72 -4.41
CA ARG A 207 -1.40 -10.77 -5.76
C ARG A 207 -2.17 -12.07 -5.95
N ASN A 208 -3.36 -11.97 -6.53
CA ASN A 208 -4.10 -13.14 -6.99
C ASN A 208 -3.59 -13.61 -8.36
N ASP A 209 -4.07 -14.77 -8.83
CA ASP A 209 -3.65 -15.37 -10.09
C ASP A 209 -3.90 -14.45 -11.30
N ALA A 210 -5.03 -13.73 -11.31
CA ALA A 210 -5.35 -12.79 -12.40
C ALA A 210 -4.36 -11.60 -12.42
N GLU A 211 -3.97 -11.09 -11.25
CA GLU A 211 -2.99 -10.01 -11.13
C GLU A 211 -1.57 -10.47 -11.50
N TRP A 212 -1.18 -11.71 -11.17
CA TRP A 212 0.08 -12.30 -11.59
C TRP A 212 0.12 -12.55 -13.10
N ARG A 213 -1.00 -13.04 -13.67
CA ARG A 213 -1.14 -13.24 -15.12
C ARG A 213 -1.03 -11.90 -15.84
N TRP A 214 -1.78 -10.90 -15.39
CA TRP A 214 -1.73 -9.57 -15.98
C TRP A 214 -0.31 -9.00 -15.99
N LEU A 215 0.42 -9.14 -14.87
CA LEU A 215 1.81 -8.67 -14.77
C LEU A 215 2.70 -9.41 -15.78
N LYS A 216 2.54 -10.74 -15.90
CA LYS A 216 3.32 -11.55 -16.83
C LYS A 216 3.10 -11.18 -18.29
N GLU A 217 1.86 -10.86 -18.65
CA GLU A 217 1.45 -10.56 -20.03
C GLU A 217 1.69 -9.10 -20.42
N ASN A 218 1.51 -8.16 -19.50
CA ASN A 218 1.52 -6.72 -19.79
C ASN A 218 2.78 -5.99 -19.29
N ASP A 219 3.51 -6.56 -18.33
CA ASP A 219 4.78 -6.02 -17.83
C ASP A 219 5.77 -7.17 -17.54
N PRO A 220 6.31 -7.81 -18.60
CA PRO A 220 7.22 -8.94 -18.44
C PRO A 220 8.52 -8.58 -17.71
N ILE A 221 8.94 -7.32 -17.74
CA ILE A 221 10.14 -6.84 -17.00
C ILE A 221 9.85 -6.88 -15.49
N ALA A 222 8.72 -6.33 -15.07
CA ALA A 222 8.30 -6.37 -13.67
C ALA A 222 8.03 -7.82 -13.21
N PHE A 223 7.49 -8.68 -14.09
CA PHE A 223 7.30 -10.09 -13.75
C PHE A 223 8.65 -10.82 -13.59
N ALA A 224 9.63 -10.55 -14.45
CA ALA A 224 10.98 -11.12 -14.32
C ALA A 224 11.65 -10.68 -13.00
N GLU A 225 11.45 -9.43 -12.57
CA GLU A 225 11.94 -8.97 -11.27
C GLU A 225 11.24 -9.69 -10.11
N ALA A 226 9.93 -9.95 -10.21
CA ALA A 226 9.22 -10.76 -9.22
C ALA A 226 9.77 -12.21 -9.16
N VAL A 227 10.06 -12.83 -10.31
CA VAL A 227 10.69 -14.15 -10.39
C VAL A 227 12.07 -14.15 -9.73
N ARG A 228 12.89 -13.11 -9.98
CA ARG A 228 14.19 -12.94 -9.33
C ARG A 228 14.06 -12.87 -7.80
N VAL A 229 13.10 -12.11 -7.30
CA VAL A 229 12.85 -12.00 -5.85
C VAL A 229 12.33 -13.31 -5.27
N ASP A 230 11.46 -14.04 -5.99
CA ASP A 230 10.97 -15.37 -5.59
C ASP A 230 12.14 -16.34 -5.42
N GLU A 231 13.04 -16.40 -6.37
CA GLU A 231 14.23 -17.24 -6.30
C GLU A 231 15.14 -16.84 -5.13
N LEU A 232 15.36 -15.54 -4.95
CA LEU A 232 16.18 -14.98 -3.89
C LEU A 232 15.70 -15.41 -2.51
N VAL A 233 14.39 -15.31 -2.24
CA VAL A 233 13.82 -15.66 -0.92
C VAL A 233 13.68 -17.17 -0.76
N ARG A 234 13.40 -17.90 -1.83
CA ARG A 234 13.27 -19.36 -1.83
C ARG A 234 14.57 -20.07 -1.55
N THR A 235 15.68 -19.58 -2.10
CA THR A 235 17.01 -20.17 -1.96
C THR A 235 17.84 -19.56 -0.82
N SER A 236 17.29 -18.61 -0.06
CA SER A 236 18.02 -17.96 1.02
C SER A 236 18.37 -18.95 2.15
N PRO A 237 19.67 -19.15 2.47
CA PRO A 237 20.10 -20.11 3.48
C PRO A 237 19.66 -19.75 4.91
N HIS A 238 19.19 -18.53 5.10
CA HIS A 238 18.79 -18.02 6.40
C HIS A 238 17.27 -17.99 6.61
N MET A 239 16.53 -18.51 5.65
CA MET A 239 15.11 -18.80 5.85
C MET A 239 14.97 -20.17 6.53
N ARG A 240 14.23 -20.22 7.65
CA ARG A 240 13.98 -21.49 8.36
C ARG A 240 13.26 -22.51 7.47
N HIS A 241 12.43 -22.02 6.54
CA HIS A 241 11.71 -22.81 5.55
C HIS A 241 11.79 -22.08 4.21
N ALA A 242 11.78 -22.82 3.11
CA ALA A 242 11.68 -22.20 1.78
C ALA A 242 10.45 -21.28 1.70
N ALA A 243 10.65 -20.11 1.12
CA ALA A 243 9.63 -19.08 1.01
C ALA A 243 9.29 -18.81 -0.45
N TYR A 244 8.04 -18.54 -0.74
CA TYR A 244 7.48 -18.37 -2.08
C TYR A 244 6.62 -17.13 -2.16
N LEU A 245 6.60 -16.49 -3.32
CA LEU A 245 5.68 -15.37 -3.57
C LEU A 245 4.26 -15.85 -3.85
N HIS A 246 4.10 -17.05 -4.40
CA HIS A 246 2.81 -17.59 -4.75
C HIS A 246 2.32 -18.64 -3.75
N ARG A 247 1.01 -18.60 -3.45
CA ARG A 247 0.33 -19.50 -2.49
C ARG A 247 0.42 -20.99 -2.85
N SER A 248 0.70 -21.33 -4.11
CA SER A 248 0.88 -22.72 -4.53
C SER A 248 2.18 -23.37 -4.06
N LEU A 249 3.07 -22.61 -3.43
CA LEU A 249 4.41 -23.05 -2.99
C LEU A 249 5.25 -23.64 -4.15
N LYS A 250 5.08 -23.08 -5.35
CA LYS A 250 5.88 -23.37 -6.54
C LYS A 250 6.75 -22.17 -6.88
N PRO A 251 7.90 -22.37 -7.53
CA PRO A 251 8.65 -21.27 -8.13
C PRO A 251 7.73 -20.41 -9.00
N LEU A 252 7.78 -19.09 -8.86
CA LEU A 252 6.85 -18.19 -9.53
C LEU A 252 6.87 -18.35 -11.06
N ALA A 253 8.04 -18.65 -11.63
CA ALA A 253 8.21 -18.90 -13.05
C ALA A 253 7.43 -20.14 -13.56
N GLU A 254 7.16 -21.11 -12.68
CA GLU A 254 6.51 -22.39 -13.00
C GLU A 254 5.00 -22.37 -12.72
N VAL A 255 4.48 -21.26 -12.14
CA VAL A 255 3.06 -21.16 -11.83
C VAL A 255 2.25 -20.91 -13.10
N GLY A 256 1.35 -21.84 -13.42
CA GLY A 256 0.31 -21.64 -14.43
C GLY A 256 -0.88 -20.91 -13.78
N PHE A 257 -0.91 -19.59 -13.86
CA PHE A 257 -1.94 -18.77 -13.23
C PHE A 257 -3.32 -19.09 -13.81
N ALA A 258 -4.09 -19.97 -13.16
CA ALA A 258 -5.39 -20.44 -13.63
C ALA A 258 -6.39 -19.29 -13.76
N SER A 259 -7.12 -19.22 -14.89
CA SER A 259 -8.23 -18.27 -15.07
C SER A 259 -9.43 -18.65 -14.21
N ALA A 260 -10.40 -17.75 -14.09
CA ALA A 260 -11.68 -18.10 -13.46
C ALA A 260 -12.42 -19.17 -14.28
N GLU A 261 -12.23 -19.15 -15.61
CA GLU A 261 -12.75 -20.15 -16.56
C GLU A 261 -12.07 -21.52 -16.36
N ASP A 262 -10.75 -21.55 -16.19
CA ASP A 262 -9.98 -22.78 -15.91
C ASP A 262 -10.42 -23.45 -14.60
N ARG A 263 -10.99 -22.68 -13.66
CA ARG A 263 -11.48 -23.19 -12.36
C ARG A 263 -12.96 -23.58 -12.39
N GLY A 264 -13.63 -23.51 -13.53
CA GLY A 264 -15.06 -23.81 -13.65
C GLY A 264 -15.97 -22.84 -12.88
N GLN A 265 -15.43 -21.73 -12.42
CA GLN A 265 -16.18 -20.66 -11.74
C GLN A 265 -16.63 -19.64 -12.78
N GLY A 266 -17.73 -19.93 -13.46
CA GLY A 266 -18.44 -18.93 -14.25
C GLY A 266 -18.79 -17.76 -13.33
N MET A 267 -18.34 -16.59 -13.72
CA MET A 267 -18.70 -15.21 -13.35
C MET A 267 -19.56 -15.02 -12.09
N LEU A 268 -19.10 -15.47 -10.94
CA LEU A 268 -19.48 -14.90 -9.65
C LEU A 268 -18.33 -13.99 -9.23
N MET A 269 -18.56 -12.68 -9.24
CA MET A 269 -17.66 -11.68 -8.68
C MET A 269 -17.57 -11.89 -7.16
N ILE A 270 -16.81 -12.89 -6.75
CA ILE A 270 -16.43 -13.03 -5.36
C ILE A 270 -15.12 -12.29 -5.20
N CYS A 271 -15.14 -11.23 -4.40
CA CYS A 271 -13.94 -10.57 -3.88
C CYS A 271 -13.15 -11.58 -3.06
N GLU A 272 -12.30 -12.39 -3.69
CA GLU A 272 -11.27 -13.16 -3.00
C GLU A 272 -10.08 -12.23 -2.67
N GLY A 273 -10.35 -11.24 -1.85
CA GLY A 273 -9.33 -10.43 -1.21
C GLY A 273 -9.09 -10.92 0.20
N GLY A 274 -8.40 -12.04 0.35
CA GLY A 274 -7.84 -12.45 1.63
C GLY A 274 -6.75 -11.48 2.06
N CYS A 275 -7.12 -10.27 2.48
CA CYS A 275 -6.25 -9.41 3.26
C CYS A 275 -6.33 -9.86 4.71
N GLY A 276 -5.54 -10.87 5.05
CA GLY A 276 -5.31 -11.18 6.46
C GLY A 276 -4.74 -9.96 7.18
N LEU A 277 -5.26 -9.73 8.37
CA LEU A 277 -4.83 -8.76 9.38
C LEU A 277 -3.36 -8.89 9.72
#